data_05520c98fef48c44aeaf33ef2e752d27
#
_entry.id   05520c98fef48c44aeaf33ef2e752d27
#
_cell.length_a   1.000
_cell.length_b   1.000
_cell.length_c   1.000
_cell.angle_alpha   90.00
_cell.angle_beta   90.00
_cell.angle_gamma   90.00
#
_symmetry.space_group_name_H-M   'P 1'
#
loop_
_entity.id
_entity.type
_entity.pdbx_description
1 polymer ?
#
loop_
_entity_poly.entity_id
_entity_poly.type
_entity_poly.pdbx_seq_one_letter_code
_entity_poly.pdbx_strand_id
1 'polypeptide(L)'
;LLYVVDLNKEVSDFERVSLSGYVPENIKSKGIEILNKLAKEIPQEIKINTSIEIGFPTEVIVEKAKNENYDIIVMGSRGLGKIKSIFMGSVSQYVLKYAHCPVLIVR
;
A
#
# COMPACT_ATOMS: atom_id res chain seq x y z
N LEU A 1 -0.19 6.96 6.48
CA LEU A 1 -1.04 6.02 5.74
C LEU A 1 -0.59 5.93 4.28
N LEU A 2 -0.46 4.73 3.78
CA LEU A 2 -0.04 4.47 2.40
C LEU A 2 -1.10 3.66 1.66
N TYR A 3 -1.47 4.12 0.49
CA TYR A 3 -2.24 3.36 -0.48
C TYR A 3 -1.36 3.10 -1.72
N VAL A 4 -1.27 1.85 -2.14
CA VAL A 4 -0.52 1.48 -3.34
C VAL A 4 -1.49 1.10 -4.44
N VAL A 5 -1.42 1.80 -5.56
CA VAL A 5 -2.10 1.40 -6.79
C VAL A 5 -1.33 0.23 -7.38
N ASP A 6 -1.91 -0.96 -7.29
CA ASP A 6 -1.27 -2.20 -7.72
C ASP A 6 -1.32 -2.34 -9.23
N LEU A 7 -0.18 -2.21 -9.87
CA LEU A 7 -0.06 -2.33 -11.33
C LEU A 7 -0.50 -3.68 -11.88
N ASN A 8 -0.52 -4.73 -11.06
CA ASN A 8 -0.97 -6.04 -11.50
C ASN A 8 -2.50 -6.19 -11.51
N LYS A 9 -3.19 -5.37 -10.72
CA LYS A 9 -4.64 -5.55 -10.49
C LYS A 9 -5.49 -4.44 -11.06
N GLU A 10 -4.98 -3.22 -11.07
CA GLU A 10 -5.81 -2.04 -11.35
C GLU A 10 -5.58 -1.43 -12.72
N VAL A 11 -4.56 -1.90 -13.45
CA VAL A 11 -4.20 -1.35 -14.76
C VAL A 11 -3.96 -2.48 -15.76
N SER A 12 -4.48 -2.30 -16.98
CA SER A 12 -4.19 -3.22 -18.08
C SER A 12 -2.73 -3.11 -18.53
N ASP A 13 -2.23 -4.12 -19.24
CA ASP A 13 -0.86 -4.10 -19.77
C ASP A 13 -0.61 -2.91 -20.70
N PHE A 14 -1.62 -2.52 -21.48
CA PHE A 14 -1.54 -1.35 -22.33
C PHE A 14 -1.42 -0.06 -21.51
N GLU A 15 -2.22 0.06 -20.45
CA GLU A 15 -2.17 1.21 -19.54
C GLU A 15 -0.84 1.28 -18.79
N ARG A 16 -0.26 0.14 -18.40
CA ARG A 16 1.07 0.12 -17.78
C ARG A 16 2.15 0.74 -18.66
N VAL A 17 2.16 0.40 -19.94
CA VAL A 17 3.13 0.95 -20.91
C VAL A 17 2.91 2.44 -21.11
N SER A 18 1.64 2.87 -21.08
CA SER A 18 1.26 4.28 -21.28
C SER A 18 1.45 5.16 -20.04
N LEU A 19 1.60 4.54 -18.88
CA LEU A 19 1.63 5.25 -17.58
C LEU A 19 2.98 5.81 -17.17
N SER A 20 3.96 5.91 -18.04
CA SER A 20 5.27 6.45 -17.67
C SER A 20 5.14 7.92 -17.21
N GLY A 21 4.85 8.11 -15.94
CA GLY A 21 4.73 9.42 -15.28
C GLY A 21 3.32 10.00 -15.17
N TYR A 22 2.29 9.33 -15.66
CA TYR A 22 0.91 9.80 -15.58
C TYR A 22 -0.02 8.74 -14.99
N VAL A 23 -0.79 9.11 -13.97
CA VAL A 23 -1.82 8.26 -13.38
C VAL A 23 -3.18 8.87 -13.65
N PRO A 24 -4.11 8.12 -14.29
CA PRO A 24 -5.46 8.62 -14.46
C PRO A 24 -6.12 9.00 -13.13
N GLU A 25 -6.85 10.08 -13.12
CA GLU A 25 -7.51 10.60 -11.91
C GLU A 25 -8.50 9.61 -11.28
N ASN A 26 -9.16 8.78 -12.08
CA ASN A 26 -10.08 7.77 -11.59
C ASN A 26 -9.38 6.66 -10.77
N ILE A 27 -8.12 6.37 -11.05
CA ILE A 27 -7.33 5.40 -10.30
C ILE A 27 -6.90 5.99 -8.96
N LYS A 28 -6.47 7.25 -8.97
CA LYS A 28 -6.09 7.98 -7.75
C LYS A 28 -7.27 8.26 -6.84
N SER A 29 -8.43 8.60 -7.39
CA SER A 29 -9.59 9.01 -6.60
C SER A 29 -10.06 7.93 -5.62
N LYS A 30 -9.99 6.66 -6.01
CA LYS A 30 -10.31 5.54 -5.14
C LYS A 30 -9.36 5.48 -3.93
N GLY A 31 -8.06 5.66 -4.17
CA GLY A 31 -7.06 5.69 -3.11
C GLY A 31 -7.25 6.88 -2.16
N ILE A 32 -7.52 8.05 -2.71
CA ILE A 32 -7.79 9.27 -1.93
C ILE A 32 -9.01 9.06 -1.03
N GLU A 33 -10.08 8.50 -1.56
CA GLU A 33 -11.30 8.22 -0.80
C GLU A 33 -11.04 7.27 0.37
N ILE A 34 -10.31 6.18 0.14
CA ILE A 34 -9.94 5.22 1.18
C ILE A 34 -9.08 5.88 2.26
N LEU A 35 -8.05 6.62 1.86
CA LEU A 35 -7.16 7.30 2.79
C LEU A 35 -7.90 8.33 3.63
N ASN A 36 -8.78 9.12 3.02
CA ASN A 36 -9.57 10.12 3.73
C ASN A 36 -10.52 9.49 4.74
N LYS A 37 -11.13 8.38 4.39
CA LYS A 37 -12.01 7.63 5.30
C LYS A 37 -11.23 7.12 6.50
N LEU A 38 -10.08 6.51 6.28
CA LEU A 38 -9.25 6.00 7.37
C LEU A 38 -8.68 7.12 8.24
N ALA A 39 -8.28 8.23 7.64
CA ALA A 39 -7.75 9.38 8.37
C ALA A 39 -8.76 9.94 9.39
N LYS A 40 -10.05 9.88 9.09
CA LYS A 40 -11.10 10.35 10.00
C LYS A 40 -11.25 9.49 11.25
N GLU A 41 -10.81 8.23 11.21
CA GLU A 41 -10.88 7.33 12.35
C GLU A 41 -9.69 7.50 13.30
N ILE A 42 -8.67 8.24 12.90
CA ILE A 42 -7.49 8.50 13.72
C ILE A 42 -7.73 9.75 14.59
N PRO A 43 -7.43 9.69 15.90
CA PRO A 43 -7.56 10.87 16.77
C PRO A 43 -6.77 12.07 16.24
N GLN A 44 -7.36 13.26 16.36
CA GLN A 44 -6.78 14.50 15.83
C GLN A 44 -5.43 14.86 16.45
N GLU A 45 -5.14 14.38 17.65
CA GLU A 45 -3.88 14.61 18.34
C GLU A 45 -2.71 13.88 17.67
N ILE A 46 -3.01 12.85 16.85
CA ILE A 46 -1.98 12.07 16.16
C ILE A 46 -1.73 12.70 14.79
N LYS A 47 -0.50 13.14 14.58
CA LYS A 47 -0.09 13.67 13.28
C LYS A 47 0.02 12.52 12.28
N ILE A 48 -0.71 12.62 11.18
CA ILE A 48 -0.66 11.64 10.10
C ILE A 48 -0.31 12.30 8.77
N ASN A 49 0.37 11.54 7.94
CA ASN A 49 0.57 11.87 6.53
C ASN A 49 -0.08 10.78 5.69
N THR A 50 -0.57 11.15 4.52
CA THR A 50 -1.13 10.19 3.57
C THR A 50 -0.32 10.23 2.28
N SER A 51 -0.13 9.08 1.65
CA SER A 51 0.50 9.05 0.34
C SER A 51 -0.10 7.96 -0.53
N ILE A 52 -0.10 8.22 -1.84
CA ILE A 52 -0.50 7.26 -2.87
C ILE A 52 0.71 7.00 -3.73
N GLU A 53 1.06 5.74 -3.85
CA GLU A 53 2.17 5.30 -4.68
C GLU A 53 1.62 4.33 -5.73
N ILE A 54 2.34 4.22 -6.84
CA ILE A 54 1.98 3.31 -7.92
C ILE A 54 3.12 2.35 -8.14
N GLY A 55 2.80 1.08 -8.26
CA GLY A 55 3.82 0.08 -8.52
C GLY A 55 3.39 -1.29 -8.01
N PHE A 56 4.38 -2.11 -7.76
CA PHE A 56 4.18 -3.41 -7.14
C PHE A 56 4.19 -3.24 -5.62
N PRO A 57 3.10 -3.55 -4.91
CA PRO A 57 2.99 -3.28 -3.49
C PRO A 57 4.17 -3.81 -2.65
N THR A 58 4.69 -4.97 -3.01
CA THR A 58 5.84 -5.58 -2.34
C THR A 58 7.06 -4.65 -2.31
N GLU A 59 7.45 -4.18 -3.48
CA GLU A 59 8.62 -3.32 -3.64
C GLU A 59 8.36 -1.91 -3.09
N VAL A 60 7.19 -1.36 -3.40
CA VAL A 60 6.82 0.00 -2.97
C VAL A 60 6.86 0.13 -1.45
N ILE A 61 6.26 -0.81 -0.73
CA ILE A 61 6.21 -0.78 0.72
C ILE A 61 7.61 -0.85 1.32
N VAL A 62 8.41 -1.82 0.89
CA VAL A 62 9.75 -2.03 1.42
C VAL A 62 10.67 -0.85 1.12
N GLU A 63 10.67 -0.36 -0.11
CA GLU A 63 11.52 0.76 -0.53
C GLU A 63 11.12 2.07 0.15
N LYS A 64 9.82 2.36 0.24
CA LYS A 64 9.35 3.56 0.90
C LYS A 64 9.71 3.57 2.38
N ALA A 65 9.52 2.46 3.07
CA ALA A 65 9.89 2.34 4.47
C ALA A 65 11.38 2.59 4.70
N LYS A 66 12.23 2.03 3.84
CA LYS A 66 13.67 2.20 3.91
C LYS A 66 14.11 3.63 3.57
N ASN A 67 13.65 4.15 2.43
CA ASN A 67 14.09 5.44 1.92
C ASN A 67 13.65 6.62 2.81
N GLU A 68 12.51 6.50 3.45
CA GLU A 68 11.98 7.53 4.35
C GLU A 68 12.21 7.20 5.83
N ASN A 69 13.00 6.19 6.14
CA ASN A 69 13.42 5.80 7.50
C ASN A 69 12.27 5.57 8.47
N TYR A 70 11.23 4.86 8.04
CA TYR A 70 10.16 4.47 8.94
C TYR A 70 10.65 3.45 9.98
N ASP A 71 10.15 3.58 11.20
CA ASP A 71 10.58 2.74 12.33
C ASP A 71 9.84 1.42 12.40
N ILE A 72 8.65 1.34 11.84
CA ILE A 72 7.80 0.16 11.84
C ILE A 72 6.84 0.21 10.66
N ILE A 73 6.57 -0.97 10.10
CA ILE A 73 5.49 -1.15 9.12
C ILE A 73 4.32 -1.85 9.80
N VAL A 74 3.14 -1.27 9.70
CA VAL A 74 1.90 -1.90 10.18
C VAL A 74 1.04 -2.22 8.97
N MET A 75 0.65 -3.47 8.82
CA MET A 75 -0.14 -3.90 7.69
C MET A 75 -1.04 -5.08 8.04
N GLY A 76 -2.07 -5.30 7.22
CA GLY A 76 -2.92 -6.48 7.36
C GLY A 76 -2.23 -7.75 6.88
N SER A 77 -2.66 -8.88 7.40
CA SER A 77 -2.15 -10.19 6.96
C SER A 77 -2.57 -10.54 5.53
N ARG A 78 -3.63 -9.88 5.03
CA ARG A 78 -4.18 -10.08 3.69
C ARG A 78 -4.46 -8.71 3.07
N GLY A 79 -4.38 -8.62 1.74
CA GLY A 79 -4.78 -7.43 1.02
C GLY A 79 -6.30 -7.33 0.87
N LEU A 80 -6.74 -6.42 0.00
CA LEU A 80 -8.15 -6.18 -0.29
C LEU A 80 -8.83 -7.33 -1.03
N GLY A 81 -8.09 -8.36 -1.45
CA GLY A 81 -8.62 -9.57 -2.08
C GLY A 81 -9.21 -10.54 -1.05
N LYS A 82 -10.30 -11.23 -1.45
CA LYS A 82 -11.08 -12.10 -0.56
C LYS A 82 -10.62 -13.56 -0.57
N ILE A 83 -9.32 -13.85 -0.49
CA ILE A 83 -8.85 -15.22 -0.42
C ILE A 83 -8.82 -15.66 1.04
N LYS A 84 -9.89 -16.33 1.47
CA LYS A 84 -10.06 -16.76 2.87
C LYS A 84 -9.20 -17.95 3.29
N SER A 85 -8.66 -18.71 2.33
CA SER A 85 -7.91 -19.94 2.60
C SER A 85 -6.42 -19.74 2.84
N ILE A 86 -5.90 -18.53 2.61
CA ILE A 86 -4.48 -18.24 2.80
C ILE A 86 -4.30 -17.58 4.15
N PHE A 87 -3.47 -18.18 4.99
CA PHE A 87 -3.18 -17.67 6.34
C PHE A 87 -2.50 -16.29 6.31
N MET A 88 -1.62 -16.06 5.35
CA MET A 88 -0.95 -14.79 5.15
C MET A 88 -0.78 -14.49 3.66
N GLY A 89 -1.06 -13.25 3.24
CA GLY A 89 -0.95 -12.85 1.84
C GLY A 89 0.48 -12.76 1.33
N SER A 90 0.64 -12.80 0.01
CA SER A 90 1.95 -12.71 -0.64
C SER A 90 2.69 -11.41 -0.33
N VAL A 91 1.98 -10.29 -0.27
CA VAL A 91 2.58 -8.98 0.03
C VAL A 91 3.12 -8.95 1.45
N SER A 92 2.32 -9.40 2.44
CA SER A 92 2.76 -9.42 3.83
C SER A 92 3.94 -10.36 4.06
N GLN A 93 3.97 -11.50 3.39
CA GLN A 93 5.12 -12.43 3.44
C GLN A 93 6.39 -11.78 2.90
N TYR A 94 6.29 -11.09 1.76
CA TYR A 94 7.42 -10.39 1.17
C TYR A 94 7.94 -9.28 2.08
N VAL A 95 7.04 -8.47 2.61
CA VAL A 95 7.41 -7.36 3.50
C VAL A 95 8.10 -7.87 4.77
N LEU A 96 7.58 -8.94 5.38
CA LEU A 96 8.23 -9.56 6.54
C LEU A 96 9.65 -10.00 6.25
N LYS A 97 9.89 -10.53 5.04
CA LYS A 97 11.20 -11.05 4.66
C LYS A 97 12.21 -9.94 4.34
N TYR A 98 11.78 -8.87 3.69
CA TYR A 98 12.68 -7.88 3.10
C TYR A 98 12.66 -6.51 3.76
N ALA A 99 11.76 -6.23 4.69
CA ALA A 99 11.72 -4.94 5.37
C ALA A 99 13.00 -4.69 6.19
N HIS A 100 13.45 -3.43 6.20
CA HIS A 100 14.60 -3.02 7.00
C HIS A 100 14.24 -2.77 8.47
N CYS A 101 12.95 -2.75 8.81
CA CYS A 101 12.42 -2.43 10.12
C CYS A 101 11.42 -3.49 10.58
N PRO A 102 11.02 -3.47 11.87
CA PRO A 102 9.97 -4.36 12.36
C PRO A 102 8.67 -4.22 11.58
N VAL A 103 7.95 -5.32 11.44
CA VAL A 103 6.66 -5.37 10.75
C VAL A 103 5.61 -5.94 11.69
N LEU A 104 4.55 -5.18 11.93
CA LEU A 104 3.40 -5.63 12.70
C LEU A 104 2.30 -6.09 11.73
N ILE A 105 1.95 -7.35 11.82
CA ILE A 105 0.89 -7.93 11.00
C ILE A 105 -0.40 -7.99 11.83
N VAL A 106 -1.45 -7.36 11.29
CA VAL A 106 -2.77 -7.34 11.92
C VAL A 106 -3.71 -8.28 11.15
N ARG A 107 -4.39 -9.13 11.87
CA ARG A 107 -5.38 -10.04 11.29
C ARG A 107 -6.70 -9.35 11.01
#